data_7d69aff034b0722967af5466adc7ecec
#
_entry.id   7d69aff034b0722967af5466adc7ecec
#
_cell.length_a   1.000
_cell.length_b   1.000
_cell.length_c   1.000
_cell.angle_alpha   90.00
_cell.angle_beta   90.00
_cell.angle_gamma   90.00
#
_symmetry.space_group_name_H-M   'P 1'
#
loop_
_entity.id
_entity.type
_entity.pdbx_description
1 polymer ?
#
loop_
_entity_poly.entity_id
_entity_poly.type
_entity_poly.pdbx_seq_one_letter_code
_entity_poly.pdbx_strand_id
1 'polypeptide(L)'
;MTWLDNAIEKAGAEVAVDVKHLDLETDTIMVKPLSANEYQVLKSHPEMNNITDPEDRAERLGLLMVAQMMNKCDPNITWNRLKHLPLTTLAALSQAITAAIGNADGGGVLGE
;
A
#
# COMPACT_ATOMS: atom_id res chain seq x y z
N MET A 1 27.98 -2.60 9.74
CA MET A 1 26.55 -2.62 9.39
C MET A 1 25.87 -3.82 10.01
N THR A 2 24.75 -3.62 10.65
CA THR A 2 24.04 -4.68 11.35
C THR A 2 22.98 -5.32 10.43
N TRP A 3 22.48 -6.49 10.85
CA TRP A 3 21.37 -7.13 10.13
C TRP A 3 20.16 -6.21 10.05
N LEU A 4 19.94 -5.36 11.06
CA LEU A 4 18.80 -4.46 11.09
C LEU A 4 18.90 -3.42 9.96
N ASP A 5 20.09 -2.85 9.76
CA ASP A 5 20.30 -1.89 8.68
C ASP A 5 20.03 -2.52 7.32
N ASN A 6 20.50 -3.74 7.13
CA ASN A 6 20.25 -4.48 5.88
C ASN A 6 18.76 -4.79 5.69
N ALA A 7 18.08 -5.14 6.76
CA ALA A 7 16.66 -5.45 6.71
C ALA A 7 15.84 -4.22 6.34
N ILE A 8 16.17 -3.08 6.93
CA ILE A 8 15.47 -1.81 6.62
C ILE A 8 15.66 -1.45 5.15
N GLU A 9 16.89 -1.54 4.66
CA GLU A 9 17.18 -1.21 3.27
C GLU A 9 16.46 -2.14 2.31
N LYS A 10 16.49 -3.44 2.57
CA LYS A 10 15.85 -4.44 1.74
C LYS A 10 14.33 -4.31 1.73
N ALA A 11 13.75 -4.07 2.91
CA ALA A 11 12.30 -3.95 3.04
C ALA A 11 11.75 -2.67 2.38
N GLY A 12 12.58 -1.65 2.27
CA GLY A 12 12.20 -0.39 1.63
C GLY A 12 12.36 -0.37 0.12
N ALA A 13 12.82 -1.47 -0.49
CA ALA A 13 13.04 -1.53 -1.93
C ALA A 13 11.72 -1.48 -2.70
N GLU A 14 11.77 -0.91 -3.91
CA GLU A 14 10.60 -0.85 -4.77
C GLU A 14 10.15 -2.23 -5.20
N VAL A 15 8.83 -2.40 -5.29
CA VAL A 15 8.21 -3.66 -5.74
C VAL A 15 7.36 -3.35 -6.97
N ALA A 16 7.55 -4.14 -8.05
CA ALA A 16 6.74 -4.02 -9.26
C ALA A 16 5.45 -4.82 -9.08
N VAL A 17 4.33 -4.19 -9.38
CA VAL A 17 3.01 -4.81 -9.26
C VAL A 17 2.39 -4.91 -10.65
N ASP A 18 2.04 -6.12 -11.07
CA ASP A 18 1.38 -6.35 -12.34
C ASP A 18 -0.09 -5.96 -12.23
N VAL A 19 -0.50 -5.01 -13.05
CA VAL A 19 -1.88 -4.50 -13.04
C VAL A 19 -2.53 -4.59 -14.42
N LYS A 20 -2.01 -5.44 -15.31
CA LYS A 20 -2.56 -5.62 -16.66
C LYS A 20 -4.04 -5.93 -16.64
N HIS A 21 -4.44 -6.75 -15.70
CA HIS A 21 -5.84 -7.22 -15.60
C HIS A 21 -6.81 -6.14 -15.14
N LEU A 22 -6.31 -4.98 -14.73
CA LEU A 22 -7.16 -3.88 -14.26
C LEU A 22 -7.52 -2.90 -15.36
N ASP A 23 -6.97 -3.11 -16.57
CA ASP A 23 -7.25 -2.24 -17.72
C ASP A 23 -6.98 -0.77 -17.45
N LEU A 24 -5.90 -0.51 -16.75
CA LEU A 24 -5.37 0.84 -16.57
C LEU A 24 -4.46 1.15 -17.75
N GLU A 25 -4.08 2.39 -17.92
CA GLU A 25 -3.20 2.76 -19.02
C GLU A 25 -1.75 2.31 -18.80
N THR A 26 -1.50 1.55 -17.76
CA THR A 26 -0.20 0.98 -17.46
C THR A 26 -0.36 -0.50 -17.13
N ASP A 27 0.68 -1.27 -17.41
CA ASP A 27 0.71 -2.69 -17.07
C ASP A 27 1.38 -2.95 -15.73
N THR A 28 2.15 -2.01 -15.24
CA THR A 28 2.94 -2.18 -14.02
C THR A 28 2.93 -0.90 -13.20
N ILE A 29 2.80 -1.05 -11.90
CA ILE A 29 2.89 0.06 -10.95
C ILE A 29 4.02 -0.27 -9.97
N MET A 30 4.80 0.73 -9.61
CA MET A 30 5.85 0.57 -8.60
C MET A 30 5.34 1.06 -7.25
N VAL A 31 5.64 0.31 -6.21
CA VAL A 31 5.26 0.66 -4.84
C VAL A 31 6.43 0.38 -3.90
N LYS A 32 6.40 0.98 -2.72
CA LYS A 32 7.35 0.69 -1.65
C LYS A 32 6.57 0.30 -0.40
N PRO A 33 6.99 -0.76 0.30
CA PRO A 33 6.34 -1.15 1.55
C PRO A 33 6.40 -0.02 2.59
N LEU A 34 5.43 0.00 3.47
CA LEU A 34 5.39 0.98 4.56
C LEU A 34 6.24 0.50 5.73
N SER A 35 6.89 1.45 6.40
CA SER A 35 7.52 1.17 7.68
C SER A 35 6.45 1.18 8.79
N ALA A 36 6.82 0.65 9.96
CA ALA A 36 5.93 0.69 11.12
C ALA A 36 5.56 2.13 11.50
N ASN A 37 6.52 3.04 11.38
CA ASN A 37 6.27 4.44 11.69
C ASN A 37 5.27 5.06 10.74
N GLU A 38 5.39 4.77 9.44
CA GLU A 38 4.44 5.26 8.44
C GLU A 38 3.03 4.75 8.71
N TYR A 39 2.91 3.49 9.11
CA TYR A 39 1.63 2.91 9.47
C TYR A 39 0.99 3.65 10.66
N GLN A 40 1.79 3.94 11.70
CA GLN A 40 1.28 4.65 12.87
C GLN A 40 0.80 6.05 12.50
N VAL A 41 1.51 6.74 11.61
CA VAL A 41 1.09 8.07 11.15
C VAL A 41 -0.24 7.98 10.42
N LEU A 42 -0.43 6.96 9.58
CA LEU A 42 -1.68 6.81 8.84
C LEU A 42 -2.88 6.54 9.74
N LYS A 43 -2.68 5.89 10.88
CA LYS A 43 -3.78 5.66 11.83
C LYS A 43 -4.35 6.96 12.37
N SER A 44 -3.58 8.03 12.34
CA SER A 44 -4.00 9.36 12.78
C SER A 44 -4.35 10.28 11.62
N HIS A 45 -4.46 9.73 10.41
CA HIS A 45 -4.78 10.52 9.23
C HIS A 45 -6.16 11.17 9.37
N PRO A 46 -6.33 12.43 8.92
CA PRO A 46 -7.64 13.11 9.00
C PRO A 46 -8.80 12.33 8.40
N GLU A 47 -8.56 11.52 7.38
CA GLU A 47 -9.59 10.70 6.75
C GLU A 47 -10.14 9.64 7.71
N MET A 48 -9.46 9.38 8.81
CA MET A 48 -9.90 8.41 9.81
C MET A 48 -10.80 9.03 10.89
N ASN A 49 -10.86 10.35 10.97
CA ASN A 49 -11.42 11.04 12.14
C ASN A 49 -12.91 10.82 12.36
N ASN A 50 -13.69 10.68 11.31
CA ASN A 50 -15.15 10.58 11.43
C ASN A 50 -15.67 9.16 11.25
N ILE A 51 -14.79 8.18 11.20
CA ILE A 51 -15.17 6.79 11.00
C ILE A 51 -15.18 6.10 12.36
N THR A 52 -16.36 5.68 12.81
CA THR A 52 -16.50 5.05 14.13
C THR A 52 -16.64 3.53 14.06
N ASP A 53 -17.17 3.01 12.96
CA ASP A 53 -17.33 1.57 12.78
C ASP A 53 -15.95 0.92 12.56
N PRO A 54 -15.60 -0.11 13.37
CA PRO A 54 -14.28 -0.76 13.25
C PRO A 54 -14.00 -1.35 11.88
N GLU A 55 -14.99 -1.91 11.20
CA GLU A 55 -14.80 -2.46 9.85
C GLU A 55 -14.51 -1.36 8.83
N ASP A 56 -15.25 -0.27 8.92
CA ASP A 56 -15.05 0.87 8.01
C ASP A 56 -13.69 1.51 8.26
N ARG A 57 -13.26 1.58 9.52
CA ARG A 57 -11.93 2.11 9.85
C ARG A 57 -10.83 1.24 9.27
N ALA A 58 -10.96 -0.08 9.40
CA ALA A 58 -9.97 -1.01 8.87
C ALA A 58 -9.90 -0.90 7.33
N GLU A 59 -11.04 -0.81 6.67
CA GLU A 59 -11.10 -0.66 5.23
C GLU A 59 -10.42 0.65 4.78
N ARG A 60 -10.77 1.76 5.43
CA ARG A 60 -10.18 3.06 5.07
C ARG A 60 -8.68 3.07 5.32
N LEU A 61 -8.23 2.50 6.43
CA LEU A 61 -6.82 2.42 6.72
C LEU A 61 -6.07 1.62 5.66
N GLY A 62 -6.65 0.49 5.23
CA GLY A 62 -6.07 -0.32 4.15
C GLY A 62 -5.90 0.46 2.86
N LEU A 63 -6.91 1.24 2.49
CA LEU A 63 -6.85 2.07 1.28
C LEU A 63 -5.80 3.18 1.41
N LEU A 64 -5.70 3.79 2.59
CA LEU A 64 -4.68 4.82 2.83
C LEU A 64 -3.28 4.23 2.78
N MET A 65 -3.10 3.01 3.28
CA MET A 65 -1.81 2.31 3.22
C MET A 65 -1.38 2.08 1.78
N VAL A 66 -2.31 1.59 0.96
CA VAL A 66 -2.03 1.35 -0.47
C VAL A 66 -1.70 2.66 -1.18
N ALA A 67 -2.45 3.71 -0.90
CA ALA A 67 -2.20 5.02 -1.48
C ALA A 67 -0.79 5.53 -1.12
N GLN A 68 -0.39 5.35 0.13
CA GLN A 68 0.93 5.79 0.58
C GLN A 68 2.04 4.97 -0.07
N MET A 69 1.85 3.66 -0.23
CA MET A 69 2.85 2.82 -0.89
C MET A 69 3.09 3.26 -2.34
N MET A 70 2.04 3.64 -3.05
CA MET A 70 2.17 4.17 -4.40
C MET A 70 2.79 5.56 -4.39
N ASN A 71 2.40 6.40 -3.44
CA ASN A 71 2.90 7.76 -3.34
C ASN A 71 4.41 7.80 -3.09
N LYS A 72 4.95 6.82 -2.41
CA LYS A 72 6.39 6.74 -2.14
C LYS A 72 7.20 6.61 -3.44
N CYS A 73 6.61 6.07 -4.49
CA CYS A 73 7.26 5.92 -5.79
C CYS A 73 6.86 7.02 -6.77
N ASP A 74 5.63 7.54 -6.64
CA ASP A 74 5.12 8.58 -7.53
C ASP A 74 4.32 9.61 -6.73
N PRO A 75 4.92 10.77 -6.44
CA PRO A 75 4.24 11.80 -5.63
C PRO A 75 2.93 12.31 -6.21
N ASN A 76 2.68 12.07 -7.50
CA ASN A 76 1.41 12.48 -8.13
C ASN A 76 0.26 11.56 -7.77
N ILE A 77 0.55 10.39 -7.21
CA ILE A 77 -0.49 9.46 -6.77
C ILE A 77 -0.79 9.77 -5.30
N THR A 78 -1.95 10.37 -5.06
CA THR A 78 -2.37 10.76 -3.72
C THR A 78 -3.75 10.17 -3.43
N TRP A 79 -4.11 10.07 -2.15
CA TRP A 79 -5.44 9.63 -1.77
C TRP A 79 -6.51 10.52 -2.37
N ASN A 80 -6.29 11.83 -2.41
CA ASN A 80 -7.24 12.78 -2.97
C ASN A 80 -7.55 12.49 -4.44
N ARG A 81 -6.62 11.93 -5.17
CA ARG A 81 -6.82 11.54 -6.56
C ARG A 81 -7.37 10.13 -6.69
N LEU A 82 -6.84 9.19 -5.89
CA LEU A 82 -7.25 7.79 -5.95
C LEU A 82 -8.70 7.59 -5.56
N LYS A 83 -9.21 8.38 -4.62
CA LYS A 83 -10.58 8.22 -4.15
C LYS A 83 -11.64 8.48 -5.23
N HIS A 84 -11.23 9.05 -6.36
CA HIS A 84 -12.13 9.27 -7.49
C HIS A 84 -12.22 8.08 -8.45
N LEU A 85 -11.40 7.04 -8.22
CA LEU A 85 -11.53 5.81 -8.98
C LEU A 85 -12.79 5.05 -8.58
N PRO A 86 -13.36 4.25 -9.50
CA PRO A 86 -14.45 3.35 -9.11
C PRO A 86 -14.00 2.45 -7.96
N LEU A 87 -14.93 2.17 -7.05
CA LEU A 87 -14.61 1.36 -5.88
C LEU A 87 -14.05 -0.02 -6.27
N THR A 88 -14.62 -0.63 -7.32
CA THR A 88 -14.15 -1.93 -7.78
C THR A 88 -12.70 -1.88 -8.27
N THR A 89 -12.34 -0.81 -8.98
CA THR A 89 -10.97 -0.62 -9.48
C THR A 89 -10.01 -0.42 -8.31
N LEU A 90 -10.40 0.40 -7.36
CA LEU A 90 -9.57 0.68 -6.19
C LEU A 90 -9.37 -0.57 -5.33
N ALA A 91 -10.42 -1.36 -5.16
CA ALA A 91 -10.32 -2.61 -4.41
C ALA A 91 -9.41 -3.62 -5.11
N ALA A 92 -9.54 -3.76 -6.44
CA ALA A 92 -8.68 -4.66 -7.21
C ALA A 92 -7.21 -4.23 -7.17
N LEU A 93 -6.97 -2.93 -7.26
CA LEU A 93 -5.64 -2.36 -7.17
C LEU A 93 -5.03 -2.64 -5.80
N SER A 94 -5.82 -2.45 -4.74
CA SER A 94 -5.39 -2.73 -3.38
C SER A 94 -5.01 -4.19 -3.19
N GLN A 95 -5.80 -5.11 -3.73
CA GLN A 95 -5.52 -6.55 -3.65
C GLN A 95 -4.23 -6.90 -4.39
N ALA A 96 -4.04 -6.35 -5.58
CA ALA A 96 -2.85 -6.62 -6.38
C ALA A 96 -1.58 -6.16 -5.64
N ILE A 97 -1.62 -4.98 -5.05
CA ILE A 97 -0.50 -4.43 -4.32
C ILE A 97 -0.21 -5.23 -3.06
N THR A 98 -1.23 -5.58 -2.30
CA THR A 98 -1.09 -6.37 -1.09
C THR A 98 -0.47 -7.74 -1.38
N ALA A 99 -0.93 -8.39 -2.45
CA ALA A 99 -0.38 -9.68 -2.85
C ALA A 99 1.09 -9.57 -3.26
N ALA A 100 1.43 -8.55 -4.03
CA ALA A 100 2.79 -8.34 -4.49
C ALA A 100 3.75 -8.07 -3.33
N ILE A 101 3.32 -7.27 -2.36
CA ILE A 101 4.12 -6.96 -1.17
C ILE A 101 4.36 -8.23 -0.35
N GLY A 102 3.31 -9.02 -0.14
CA GLY A 102 3.44 -10.27 0.59
C GLY A 102 4.42 -11.23 -0.06
N ASN A 103 4.38 -11.35 -1.38
CA ASN A 103 5.30 -12.21 -2.11
C ASN A 103 6.73 -11.69 -2.08
N ALA A 104 6.90 -10.37 -2.22
CA ALA A 104 8.22 -9.76 -2.23
C ALA A 104 8.92 -9.87 -0.88
N ASP A 105 8.16 -9.87 0.20
CA ASP A 105 8.68 -10.00 1.56
C ASP A 105 9.05 -11.44 1.91
N GLY A 106 9.10 -12.30 0.92
CA GLY A 106 9.30 -13.70 1.20
C GLY A 106 8.10 -14.26 1.92
N GLY A 107 6.99 -13.68 1.67
CA GLY A 107 5.66 -13.93 2.20
C GLY A 107 5.51 -15.01 3.25
N GLY A 108 6.20 -16.07 3.07
CA GLY A 108 6.12 -17.16 4.00
C GLY A 108 6.63 -16.86 5.39
N VAL A 109 7.44 -15.85 5.51
CA VAL A 109 8.00 -15.50 6.83
C VAL A 109 6.89 -15.15 7.81
N LEU A 110 5.95 -14.36 7.37
CA LEU A 110 4.83 -13.96 8.23
C LEU A 110 3.77 -15.04 8.28
N GLY A 111 3.70 -15.87 7.27
CA GLY A 111 2.74 -16.96 7.20
C GLY A 111 3.13 -18.17 8.00
N GLU A 112 4.30 -18.17 8.53
CA GLU A 112 4.79 -19.31 9.33
C GLU A 112 4.29 -19.30 10.76
#